data_e52907683a3180d68088c4ffa62a678c
#
_entry.id   e52907683a3180d68088c4ffa62a678c
#
_cell.length_a   1.000
_cell.length_b   1.000
_cell.length_c   1.000
_cell.angle_alpha   90.00
_cell.angle_beta   90.00
_cell.angle_gamma   90.00
#
_symmetry.space_group_name_H-M   'P 1'
#
loop_
_entity.id
_entity.type
_entity.pdbx_description
1 polymer ?
#
loop_
_entity_poly.entity_id
_entity_poly.type
_entity_poly.pdbx_seq_one_letter_code
_entity_poly.pdbx_strand_id
1 'polypeptide(L)'
;MGKVLLVYASMSGNTEAMADLIEKGLLEGGAEVDRHEAMDVDAALFNDYQHMIFGAYTWGDGELPDEFLDIYDDMEGMDFTGKTFAVFGSGDTSYEHFCGAVDILEDKIKELGGDTVLPSVKIEMNPEDEEEGMLLQFGRDFAKKCEVPA
;
A
#
# COMPACT_ATOMS: atom_id res chain seq x y z
N MET A 1 -18.94 1.28 -7.99
CA MET A 1 -17.98 1.61 -6.94
C MET A 1 -17.03 0.44 -6.71
N GLY A 2 -15.74 0.67 -6.79
CA GLY A 2 -14.77 -0.39 -6.68
C GLY A 2 -14.49 -0.79 -5.22
N LYS A 3 -14.23 -2.06 -5.03
CA LYS A 3 -13.74 -2.56 -3.76
C LYS A 3 -12.21 -2.46 -3.78
N VAL A 4 -11.63 -1.95 -2.70
CA VAL A 4 -10.18 -1.77 -2.56
C VAL A 4 -9.64 -2.83 -1.60
N LEU A 5 -8.60 -3.53 -2.03
CA LEU A 5 -7.86 -4.43 -1.15
C LEU A 5 -6.72 -3.65 -0.53
N LEU A 6 -6.70 -3.57 0.78
CA LEU A 6 -5.64 -2.89 1.53
C LEU A 6 -4.83 -3.95 2.28
N VAL A 7 -3.58 -4.13 1.85
CA VAL A 7 -2.67 -5.13 2.44
C VAL A 7 -1.49 -4.40 3.05
N TYR A 8 -1.19 -4.67 4.30
CA TYR A 8 -0.09 -4.00 4.99
C TYR A 8 0.68 -4.95 5.89
N ALA A 9 1.92 -4.59 6.17
CA ALA A 9 2.76 -5.25 7.17
C ALA A 9 3.22 -4.22 8.19
N SER A 10 3.04 -4.51 9.46
CA SER A 10 3.41 -3.60 10.54
C SER A 10 4.02 -4.38 11.70
N MET A 11 5.18 -3.93 12.17
CA MET A 11 5.84 -4.56 13.32
C MET A 11 5.60 -3.76 14.60
N SER A 12 5.71 -2.45 14.53
CA SER A 12 5.62 -1.57 15.70
C SER A 12 4.32 -0.76 15.74
N GLY A 13 3.41 -0.99 14.79
CA GLY A 13 2.15 -0.25 14.73
C GLY A 13 2.21 1.02 13.89
N ASN A 14 3.36 1.42 13.39
CA ASN A 14 3.49 2.66 12.60
C ASN A 14 2.73 2.54 11.27
N THR A 15 2.98 1.46 10.54
CA THR A 15 2.31 1.23 9.26
C THR A 15 0.82 0.95 9.47
N GLU A 16 0.47 0.28 10.57
CA GLU A 16 -0.94 0.04 10.91
C GLU A 16 -1.68 1.35 11.13
N ALA A 17 -1.06 2.31 11.84
CA ALA A 17 -1.66 3.63 12.04
C ALA A 17 -1.90 4.34 10.71
N MET A 18 -0.98 4.21 9.77
CA MET A 18 -1.16 4.74 8.42
C MET A 18 -2.33 4.07 7.71
N ALA A 19 -2.41 2.73 7.82
CA ALA A 19 -3.49 1.96 7.21
C ALA A 19 -4.86 2.37 7.76
N ASP A 20 -4.95 2.64 9.07
CA ASP A 20 -6.18 3.10 9.71
C ASP A 20 -6.70 4.39 9.07
N LEU A 21 -5.79 5.34 8.83
CA LEU A 21 -6.15 6.64 8.24
C LEU A 21 -6.51 6.51 6.76
N ILE A 22 -5.77 5.70 6.03
CA ILE A 22 -6.06 5.46 4.61
C ILE A 22 -7.42 4.77 4.46
N GLU A 23 -7.71 3.79 5.29
CA GLU A 23 -9.01 3.10 5.27
C GLU A 23 -10.13 4.09 5.53
N LYS A 24 -9.96 4.96 6.54
CA LYS A 24 -10.95 5.97 6.85
C LYS A 24 -11.21 6.88 5.66
N GLY A 25 -10.13 7.32 4.99
CA GLY A 25 -10.26 8.16 3.79
C GLY A 25 -10.96 7.45 2.65
N LEU A 26 -10.67 6.17 2.45
CA LEU A 26 -11.33 5.36 1.43
C LEU A 26 -12.84 5.25 1.69
N LEU A 27 -13.21 4.99 2.93
CA LEU A 27 -14.62 4.89 3.32
C LEU A 27 -15.33 6.23 3.16
N GLU A 28 -14.67 7.33 3.52
CA GLU A 28 -15.22 8.67 3.31
C GLU A 28 -15.44 8.99 1.84
N GLY A 29 -14.58 8.45 0.98
CA GLY A 29 -14.69 8.60 -0.47
C GLY A 29 -15.72 7.67 -1.11
N GLY A 30 -16.35 6.81 -0.32
CA GLY A 30 -17.40 5.92 -0.81
C GLY A 30 -16.91 4.55 -1.27
N ALA A 31 -15.64 4.22 -1.11
CA ALA A 31 -15.13 2.91 -1.50
C ALA A 31 -15.46 1.85 -0.44
N GLU A 32 -15.53 0.61 -0.88
CA GLU A 32 -15.55 -0.53 0.04
C GLU A 32 -14.12 -0.99 0.24
N VAL A 33 -13.77 -1.43 1.44
CA VAL A 33 -12.40 -1.81 1.77
C VAL A 33 -12.36 -3.22 2.38
N ASP A 34 -11.50 -4.06 1.81
CA ASP A 34 -11.10 -5.32 2.45
C ASP A 34 -9.67 -5.12 2.94
N ARG A 35 -9.49 -5.15 4.25
CA ARG A 35 -8.20 -4.90 4.88
C ARG A 35 -7.63 -6.18 5.47
N HIS A 36 -6.37 -6.45 5.15
CA HIS A 36 -5.68 -7.65 5.64
C HIS A 36 -4.23 -7.34 5.99
N GLU A 37 -3.69 -8.04 6.97
CA GLU A 37 -2.26 -8.03 7.19
C GLU A 37 -1.59 -8.93 6.16
N ALA A 38 -0.38 -8.56 5.74
CA ALA A 38 0.33 -9.29 4.69
C ALA A 38 0.50 -10.77 5.00
N MET A 39 0.76 -11.10 6.27
CA MET A 39 0.96 -12.49 6.68
C MET A 39 -0.31 -13.35 6.54
N ASP A 40 -1.47 -12.73 6.41
CA ASP A 40 -2.77 -13.42 6.33
C ASP A 40 -3.28 -13.57 4.91
N VAL A 41 -2.56 -13.07 3.90
CA VAL A 41 -3.03 -13.13 2.52
C VAL A 41 -2.08 -13.95 1.64
N ASP A 42 -2.68 -14.51 0.59
CA ASP A 42 -1.98 -15.21 -0.47
C ASP A 42 -2.04 -14.32 -1.72
N ALA A 43 -0.97 -14.27 -2.49
CA ALA A 43 -0.93 -13.45 -3.69
C ALA A 43 -2.05 -13.80 -4.69
N ALA A 44 -2.55 -15.02 -4.68
CA ALA A 44 -3.68 -15.42 -5.52
C ALA A 44 -4.91 -14.54 -5.30
N LEU A 45 -5.07 -13.98 -4.10
CA LEU A 45 -6.17 -13.08 -3.77
C LEU A 45 -6.17 -11.84 -4.68
N PHE A 46 -5.00 -11.41 -5.13
CA PHE A 46 -4.86 -10.20 -5.93
C PHE A 46 -5.59 -10.31 -7.28
N ASN A 47 -5.82 -11.51 -7.77
CA ASN A 47 -6.56 -11.72 -9.01
C ASN A 47 -8.04 -11.31 -8.89
N ASP A 48 -8.56 -11.27 -7.66
CA ASP A 48 -9.97 -10.97 -7.41
C ASP A 48 -10.24 -9.47 -7.26
N TYR A 49 -9.20 -8.63 -7.27
CA TYR A 49 -9.32 -7.19 -7.07
C TYR A 49 -8.70 -6.42 -8.23
N GLN A 50 -9.31 -5.31 -8.58
CA GLN A 50 -8.76 -4.40 -9.58
C GLN A 50 -8.04 -3.21 -8.94
N HIS A 51 -8.38 -2.88 -7.69
CA HIS A 51 -7.84 -1.73 -6.97
C HIS A 51 -7.17 -2.22 -5.68
N MET A 52 -5.89 -1.92 -5.51
CA MET A 52 -5.14 -2.39 -4.35
C MET A 52 -4.21 -1.33 -3.80
N ILE A 53 -4.08 -1.31 -2.48
CA ILE A 53 -3.10 -0.46 -1.79
C ILE A 53 -2.22 -1.36 -0.95
N PHE A 54 -0.90 -1.23 -1.10
CA PHE A 54 0.06 -1.99 -0.31
C PHE A 54 0.80 -1.06 0.63
N GLY A 55 1.01 -1.51 1.87
CA GLY A 55 1.76 -0.77 2.87
C GLY A 55 2.75 -1.66 3.59
N ALA A 56 3.93 -1.12 3.88
CA ALA A 56 4.97 -1.89 4.56
C ALA A 56 5.87 -0.97 5.38
N TYR A 57 6.36 -1.49 6.53
CA TYR A 57 7.49 -0.87 7.19
C TYR A 57 8.77 -1.31 6.46
N THR A 58 9.83 -0.55 6.63
CA THR A 58 11.12 -0.89 6.03
C THR A 58 11.97 -1.64 7.05
N TRP A 59 12.46 -2.81 6.67
CA TRP A 59 13.33 -3.62 7.51
C TRP A 59 14.77 -3.28 7.18
N GLY A 60 15.60 -3.14 8.21
CA GLY A 60 16.99 -2.82 8.01
C GLY A 60 17.18 -1.57 7.16
N ASP A 61 18.16 -1.60 6.26
CA ASP A 61 18.51 -0.47 5.41
C ASP A 61 17.81 -0.60 4.04
N GLY A 62 16.50 -0.51 4.05
CA GLY A 62 15.73 -0.45 2.81
C GLY A 62 15.15 -1.78 2.34
N GLU A 63 15.04 -2.77 3.21
CA GLU A 63 14.57 -4.10 2.83
C GLU A 63 13.07 -4.28 3.10
N LEU A 64 12.43 -5.15 2.32
CA LEU A 64 11.05 -5.57 2.58
C LEU A 64 10.98 -6.38 3.87
N PRO A 65 9.91 -6.18 4.67
CA PRO A 65 9.71 -7.03 5.84
C PRO A 65 9.39 -8.48 5.44
N ASP A 66 9.72 -9.41 6.32
CA ASP A 66 9.50 -10.84 6.08
C ASP A 66 8.05 -11.15 5.72
N GLU A 67 7.11 -10.44 6.32
CA GLU A 67 5.67 -10.64 6.06
C GLU A 67 5.30 -10.39 4.60
N PHE A 68 6.08 -9.58 3.89
CA PHE A 68 5.85 -9.29 2.48
C PHE A 68 6.71 -10.11 1.52
N LEU A 69 7.76 -10.75 2.02
CA LEU A 69 8.69 -11.48 1.14
C LEU A 69 8.00 -12.62 0.38
N ASP A 70 7.16 -13.38 1.07
CA ASP A 70 6.44 -14.49 0.43
C ASP A 70 5.49 -13.96 -0.64
N ILE A 71 4.77 -12.88 -0.33
CA ILE A 71 3.87 -12.24 -1.29
C ILE A 71 4.66 -11.72 -2.49
N TYR A 72 5.79 -11.06 -2.22
CA TYR A 72 6.65 -10.51 -3.27
C TYR A 72 7.12 -11.60 -4.22
N ASP A 73 7.57 -12.71 -3.67
CA ASP A 73 8.01 -13.84 -4.48
C ASP A 73 6.86 -14.45 -5.29
N ASP A 74 5.69 -14.57 -4.66
CA ASP A 74 4.51 -15.15 -5.31
C ASP A 74 3.94 -14.25 -6.40
N MET A 75 4.17 -12.93 -6.32
CA MET A 75 3.74 -11.99 -7.37
C MET A 75 4.54 -12.16 -8.66
N GLU A 76 5.72 -12.76 -8.57
CA GLU A 76 6.56 -12.97 -9.74
C GLU A 76 5.79 -13.78 -10.80
N GLY A 77 5.71 -13.23 -11.99
CA GLY A 77 4.97 -13.89 -13.07
C GLY A 77 3.49 -13.52 -13.14
N MET A 78 2.97 -12.76 -12.20
CA MET A 78 1.60 -12.26 -12.28
C MET A 78 1.51 -11.09 -13.26
N ASP A 79 0.32 -10.86 -13.79
CA ASP A 79 0.05 -9.76 -14.71
C ASP A 79 -0.92 -8.79 -14.04
N PHE A 80 -0.46 -7.58 -13.76
CA PHE A 80 -1.26 -6.54 -13.12
C PHE A 80 -1.79 -5.50 -14.11
N THR A 81 -1.70 -5.78 -15.40
CA THR A 81 -2.21 -4.88 -16.43
C THR A 81 -3.70 -4.57 -16.19
N GLY A 82 -4.04 -3.29 -16.20
CA GLY A 82 -5.42 -2.84 -15.96
C GLY A 82 -5.78 -2.71 -14.49
N LYS A 83 -4.87 -3.05 -13.58
CA LYS A 83 -5.10 -2.89 -12.15
C LYS A 83 -4.51 -1.59 -11.64
N THR A 84 -5.16 -1.01 -10.64
CA THR A 84 -4.84 0.29 -10.05
C THR A 84 -4.21 0.07 -8.68
N PHE A 85 -3.08 0.72 -8.44
CA PHE A 85 -2.32 0.54 -7.20
C PHE A 85 -1.90 1.87 -6.59
N ALA A 86 -1.67 1.82 -5.27
CA ALA A 86 -0.94 2.87 -4.55
C ALA A 86 -0.13 2.19 -3.45
N VAL A 87 0.95 2.82 -3.03
CA VAL A 87 1.86 2.25 -2.04
C VAL A 87 2.16 3.28 -0.96
N PHE A 88 2.22 2.82 0.28
CA PHE A 88 2.60 3.67 1.40
C PHE A 88 3.52 2.88 2.33
N GLY A 89 4.17 3.56 3.25
CA GLY A 89 4.99 2.85 4.20
C GLY A 89 5.65 3.76 5.22
N SER A 90 6.18 3.13 6.26
CA SER A 90 6.92 3.80 7.32
C SER A 90 8.39 3.38 7.27
N GLY A 91 9.25 4.22 7.81
CA GLY A 91 10.67 3.96 7.86
C GLY A 91 11.36 4.86 8.86
N ASP A 92 12.68 4.86 8.81
CA ASP A 92 13.54 5.65 9.69
C ASP A 92 14.55 6.40 8.83
N THR A 93 14.56 7.73 8.93
CA THR A 93 15.45 8.57 8.14
C THR A 93 16.93 8.40 8.52
N SER A 94 17.21 7.72 9.64
CA SER A 94 18.60 7.40 10.00
C SER A 94 19.23 6.38 9.04
N TYR A 95 18.43 5.69 8.24
CA TYR A 95 18.91 4.76 7.22
C TYR A 95 19.04 5.44 5.87
N GLU A 96 20.04 5.03 5.09
CA GLU A 96 20.30 5.59 3.77
C GLU A 96 19.12 5.41 2.81
N HIS A 97 18.48 4.25 2.86
CA HIS A 97 17.34 3.94 1.99
C HIS A 97 16.03 4.12 2.76
N PHE A 98 15.68 5.38 3.04
CA PHE A 98 14.45 5.70 3.76
C PHE A 98 13.23 5.14 3.04
N CYS A 99 12.42 4.33 3.76
CA CYS A 99 11.23 3.68 3.21
C CYS A 99 11.52 2.88 1.94
N GLY A 100 12.68 2.23 1.86
CA GLY A 100 13.07 1.44 0.70
C GLY A 100 12.08 0.34 0.36
N ALA A 101 11.38 -0.21 1.35
CA ALA A 101 10.34 -1.21 1.11
C ALA A 101 9.24 -0.67 0.19
N VAL A 102 8.86 0.59 0.34
CA VAL A 102 7.87 1.24 -0.51
C VAL A 102 8.35 1.27 -1.96
N ASP A 103 9.61 1.63 -2.17
CA ASP A 103 10.19 1.69 -3.52
C ASP A 103 10.24 0.31 -4.16
N ILE A 104 10.60 -0.71 -3.39
CA ILE A 104 10.65 -2.09 -3.88
C ILE A 104 9.27 -2.55 -4.35
N LEU A 105 8.24 -2.29 -3.56
CA LEU A 105 6.87 -2.66 -3.91
C LEU A 105 6.39 -1.90 -5.14
N GLU A 106 6.65 -0.60 -5.19
CA GLU A 106 6.23 0.23 -6.32
C GLU A 106 6.89 -0.23 -7.62
N ASP A 107 8.18 -0.50 -7.58
CA ASP A 107 8.93 -0.96 -8.74
C ASP A 107 8.39 -2.32 -9.23
N LYS A 108 8.08 -3.23 -8.30
CA LYS A 108 7.54 -4.53 -8.65
C LYS A 108 6.16 -4.41 -9.31
N ILE A 109 5.30 -3.55 -8.77
CA ILE A 109 3.97 -3.31 -9.35
C ILE A 109 4.11 -2.83 -10.79
N LYS A 110 5.00 -1.87 -11.04
CA LYS A 110 5.23 -1.33 -12.38
C LYS A 110 5.81 -2.39 -13.31
N GLU A 111 6.73 -3.20 -12.81
CA GLU A 111 7.32 -4.29 -13.59
C GLU A 111 6.25 -5.27 -14.07
N LEU A 112 5.23 -5.52 -13.25
CA LEU A 112 4.15 -6.45 -13.59
C LEU A 112 3.01 -5.79 -14.38
N GLY A 113 3.12 -4.52 -14.72
CA GLY A 113 2.16 -3.81 -15.56
C GLY A 113 1.08 -3.04 -14.81
N GLY A 114 1.15 -2.99 -13.49
CA GLY A 114 0.19 -2.24 -12.67
C GLY A 114 0.37 -0.73 -12.79
N ASP A 115 -0.70 0.00 -12.57
CA ASP A 115 -0.71 1.47 -12.64
C ASP A 115 -0.73 2.06 -11.23
N THR A 116 0.36 2.71 -10.84
CA THR A 116 0.44 3.43 -9.56
C THR A 116 -0.14 4.83 -9.78
N VAL A 117 -1.39 5.00 -9.39
CA VAL A 117 -2.17 6.21 -9.71
C VAL A 117 -1.94 7.39 -8.77
N LEU A 118 -1.24 7.15 -7.66
CA LEU A 118 -0.89 8.21 -6.69
C LEU A 118 0.60 8.10 -6.35
N PRO A 119 1.24 9.23 -6.03
CA PRO A 119 2.60 9.18 -5.49
C PRO A 119 2.59 8.37 -4.20
N SER A 120 3.62 7.57 -3.98
CA SER A 120 3.75 6.80 -2.74
C SER A 120 3.93 7.75 -1.56
N VAL A 121 3.42 7.33 -0.39
CA VAL A 121 3.56 8.10 0.86
C VAL A 121 4.58 7.41 1.74
N LYS A 122 5.58 8.16 2.17
CA LYS A 122 6.66 7.68 3.04
C LYS A 122 6.65 8.52 4.31
N ILE A 123 6.47 7.87 5.45
CA ILE A 123 6.36 8.54 6.74
C ILE A 123 7.46 8.04 7.66
N GLU A 124 8.13 8.95 8.36
CA GLU A 124 9.08 8.56 9.38
C GLU A 124 8.33 8.17 10.66
N MET A 125 8.49 6.91 11.06
CA MET A 125 7.88 6.36 12.26
C MET A 125 6.34 6.52 12.25
N ASN A 126 5.74 7.14 13.27
CA ASN A 126 4.29 7.34 13.33
C ASN A 126 3.87 8.61 12.59
N PRO A 127 2.72 8.60 11.92
CA PRO A 127 2.22 9.83 11.31
C PRO A 127 1.88 10.88 12.38
N GLU A 128 2.28 12.12 12.09
CA GLU A 128 1.97 13.27 12.92
C GLU A 128 0.79 14.05 12.31
N ASP A 129 0.34 15.13 12.99
CA ASP A 129 -0.90 15.83 12.63
C ASP A 129 -1.07 16.13 11.14
N GLU A 130 -0.05 16.72 10.51
CA GLU A 130 -0.14 17.06 9.08
C GLU A 130 -0.15 15.80 8.23
N GLU A 131 0.60 14.79 8.64
CA GLU A 131 0.69 13.53 7.92
C GLU A 131 -0.58 12.73 8.03
N GLU A 132 -1.30 12.85 9.14
CA GLU A 132 -2.62 12.23 9.30
C GLU A 132 -3.58 12.74 8.23
N GLY A 133 -3.58 14.06 8.02
CA GLY A 133 -4.39 14.68 6.97
C GLY A 133 -4.00 14.20 5.57
N MET A 134 -2.69 14.04 5.33
CA MET A 134 -2.19 13.53 4.05
C MET A 134 -2.69 12.11 3.78
N LEU A 135 -2.68 11.26 4.80
CA LEU A 135 -3.11 9.87 4.68
C LEU A 135 -4.61 9.76 4.46
N LEU A 136 -5.39 10.57 5.16
CA LEU A 136 -6.83 10.65 4.91
C LEU A 136 -7.11 11.07 3.47
N GLN A 137 -6.40 12.09 2.99
CA GLN A 137 -6.56 12.57 1.62
C GLN A 137 -6.11 11.53 0.60
N PHE A 138 -5.03 10.81 0.91
CA PHE A 138 -4.55 9.71 0.07
C PHE A 138 -5.65 8.69 -0.15
N GLY A 139 -6.35 8.30 0.93
CA GLY A 139 -7.48 7.37 0.82
C GLY A 139 -8.63 7.93 -0.01
N ARG A 140 -9.00 9.19 0.22
CA ARG A 140 -10.05 9.86 -0.55
C ARG A 140 -9.70 9.94 -2.03
N ASP A 141 -8.44 10.29 -2.33
CA ASP A 141 -7.97 10.42 -3.71
C ASP A 141 -7.98 9.08 -4.42
N PHE A 142 -7.56 8.02 -3.72
CA PHE A 142 -7.59 6.68 -4.29
C PHE A 142 -9.02 6.24 -4.59
N ALA A 143 -9.95 6.53 -3.69
CA ALA A 143 -11.37 6.21 -3.90
C ALA A 143 -11.89 6.89 -5.18
N LYS A 144 -11.48 8.13 -5.41
CA LYS A 144 -11.87 8.85 -6.64
C LYS A 144 -11.31 8.18 -7.89
N LYS A 145 -10.09 7.67 -7.82
CA LYS A 145 -9.49 6.94 -8.94
C LYS A 145 -10.26 5.67 -9.26
N CYS A 146 -10.79 5.01 -8.22
CA CYS A 146 -11.60 3.80 -8.38
C CYS A 146 -12.97 4.09 -8.98
N GLU A 147 -13.49 5.29 -8.84
CA GLU A 147 -14.80 5.69 -9.36
C GLU A 147 -14.77 6.04 -10.85
N VAL A 148 -13.59 6.21 -11.42
CA VAL A 148 -13.49 6.59 -12.82
C VAL A 148 -14.11 5.49 -13.66
N PRO A 149 -15.19 5.79 -14.40
CA PRO A 149 -15.82 4.76 -15.22
C PRO A 149 -14.88 4.29 -16.32
N ALA A 150 -14.97 3.04 -16.56
CA ALA A 150 -14.17 2.43 -17.61
C ALA A 150 -14.56 3.00 -18.98
#